data_c223ce278b283642d3705cdf53397c1d
#
_entry.id   c223ce278b283642d3705cdf53397c1d
#
_cell.length_a   1.000
_cell.length_b   1.000
_cell.length_c   1.000
_cell.angle_alpha   90.00
_cell.angle_beta   90.00
_cell.angle_gamma   90.00
#
_symmetry.space_group_name_H-M   'P 1'
#
loop_
_entity.id
_entity.type
_entity.pdbx_description
1 polymer ?
#
loop_
_entity_poly.entity_id
_entity_poly.type
_entity_poly.pdbx_seq_one_letter_code
_entity_poly.pdbx_strand_id
1 'polypeptide(L)'
;MNRSLSRRRLLQTLAGTTAGLAIAMPATPAVATSHPINVTATTGMIGDAARRIGGKNARVKSLMGPGVDPHAYRQTRTDILALSRADLVLWHGLYLEAQMEGFFRGFAEDRFVLAAAEAVPTDLLIAHDDYSGKFDPHIWMDPERWVYAVRAIRDAMINIEPEFSTALRTNTDRYLAEIAQVSSYAKHVLATVPAEQRLLVTAHDAFNYFGLAYGFEVVGIQGISTESEAGLNRISALVDLLVQRKVRA
;
A
#
# COMPACT_ATOMS: atom_id res chain seq x y z
N MET A 1 -46.21 -28.35 79.40
CA MET A 1 -45.71 -27.04 78.84
C MET A 1 -44.52 -27.34 77.95
N ASN A 2 -44.76 -27.43 76.63
CA ASN A 2 -43.77 -27.80 75.62
C ASN A 2 -43.11 -26.54 75.09
N ARG A 3 -41.82 -26.37 75.32
CA ARG A 3 -41.01 -25.32 74.67
C ARG A 3 -40.24 -25.92 73.49
N SER A 4 -40.73 -25.68 72.32
CA SER A 4 -40.05 -26.02 71.06
C SER A 4 -38.81 -25.11 70.89
N LEU A 5 -37.61 -25.69 70.80
CA LEU A 5 -36.40 -24.99 70.47
C LEU A 5 -36.38 -24.70 68.96
N SER A 6 -36.34 -23.40 68.62
CA SER A 6 -36.32 -22.90 67.24
C SER A 6 -34.99 -23.27 66.56
N ARG A 7 -35.12 -23.88 65.38
CA ARG A 7 -33.98 -24.23 64.45
C ARG A 7 -33.02 -23.10 64.12
N ARG A 8 -33.36 -21.91 64.57
CA ARG A 8 -32.59 -20.67 64.28
C ARG A 8 -31.39 -20.42 65.23
N ARG A 9 -31.30 -21.14 66.36
CA ARG A 9 -30.20 -21.01 67.33
C ARG A 9 -29.06 -22.03 67.19
N LEU A 10 -29.20 -23.06 66.32
CA LEU A 10 -28.18 -24.07 66.12
C LEU A 10 -27.17 -23.74 65.02
N LEU A 11 -27.30 -22.59 64.36
CA LEU A 11 -26.41 -22.18 63.23
C LEU A 11 -25.45 -21.06 63.61
N GLN A 12 -25.34 -20.69 64.91
CA GLN A 12 -24.49 -19.54 65.30
C GLN A 12 -23.18 -19.92 66.06
N THR A 13 -22.80 -21.16 66.16
CA THR A 13 -21.62 -21.56 66.93
C THR A 13 -20.59 -22.43 66.13
N LEU A 14 -20.48 -22.20 64.84
CA LEU A 14 -19.36 -22.72 64.02
C LEU A 14 -18.76 -21.63 63.10
N ALA A 15 -18.38 -20.50 63.70
CA ALA A 15 -17.48 -19.54 63.01
C ALA A 15 -16.05 -19.88 63.41
N GLY A 16 -15.53 -21.01 62.90
CA GLY A 16 -14.10 -21.35 62.98
C GLY A 16 -13.32 -20.47 62.03
N THR A 17 -12.41 -19.70 62.56
CA THR A 17 -11.40 -18.90 61.85
C THR A 17 -10.51 -19.79 60.99
N THR A 18 -10.83 -19.98 59.68
CA THR A 18 -9.87 -20.43 58.69
C THR A 18 -9.25 -19.17 58.08
N ALA A 19 -8.09 -18.74 58.62
CA ALA A 19 -7.22 -17.80 57.93
C ALA A 19 -6.67 -18.48 56.69
N GLY A 20 -7.39 -18.34 55.56
CA GLY A 20 -6.92 -18.79 54.25
C GLY A 20 -5.75 -17.93 53.81
N LEU A 21 -4.56 -18.51 53.80
CA LEU A 21 -3.38 -17.94 53.17
C LEU A 21 -3.68 -17.87 51.67
N ALA A 22 -4.17 -16.72 51.18
CA ALA A 22 -4.31 -16.42 49.76
C ALA A 22 -2.88 -16.31 49.22
N ILE A 23 -2.34 -17.37 48.66
CA ILE A 23 -1.14 -17.32 47.84
C ILE A 23 -1.53 -16.55 46.61
N ALA A 24 -1.16 -15.27 46.56
CA ALA A 24 -1.25 -14.46 45.35
C ALA A 24 -0.30 -15.06 44.31
N MET A 25 -0.81 -15.90 43.43
CA MET A 25 -0.07 -16.31 42.25
C MET A 25 0.23 -15.05 41.44
N PRO A 26 1.51 -14.78 41.07
CA PRO A 26 1.79 -13.70 40.16
C PRO A 26 1.02 -13.97 38.86
N ALA A 27 0.13 -13.05 38.47
CA ALA A 27 -0.51 -13.08 37.18
C ALA A 27 0.62 -12.99 36.14
N THR A 28 0.96 -14.12 35.51
CA THR A 28 1.81 -14.11 34.32
C THR A 28 1.10 -13.21 33.30
N PRO A 29 1.76 -12.13 32.81
CA PRO A 29 1.15 -11.33 31.75
C PRO A 29 0.81 -12.29 30.60
N ALA A 30 -0.46 -12.33 30.21
CA ALA A 30 -0.88 -13.03 29.02
C ALA A 30 -0.10 -12.38 27.85
N VAL A 31 0.87 -13.11 27.31
CA VAL A 31 1.52 -12.70 26.07
C VAL A 31 0.42 -12.73 25.03
N ALA A 32 -0.06 -11.54 24.65
CA ALA A 32 -0.96 -11.42 23.54
C ALA A 32 -0.26 -12.05 22.34
N THR A 33 -0.80 -13.15 21.83
CA THR A 33 -0.28 -13.77 20.61
C THR A 33 -0.69 -12.88 19.44
N SER A 34 0.20 -11.97 19.05
CA SER A 34 0.00 -11.14 17.87
C SER A 34 -0.05 -12.05 16.65
N HIS A 35 -1.10 -11.90 15.86
CA HIS A 35 -1.27 -12.64 14.60
C HIS A 35 -0.70 -11.82 13.45
N PRO A 36 -0.13 -12.48 12.41
CA PRO A 36 0.33 -11.76 11.23
C PRO A 36 -0.80 -10.94 10.61
N ILE A 37 -0.50 -9.69 10.26
CA ILE A 37 -1.46 -8.76 9.64
C ILE A 37 -1.91 -9.33 8.28
N ASN A 38 -3.21 -9.50 8.08
CA ASN A 38 -3.75 -9.89 6.79
C ASN A 38 -3.92 -8.64 5.91
N VAL A 39 -3.08 -8.52 4.90
CA VAL A 39 -3.06 -7.37 3.98
C VAL A 39 -3.62 -7.80 2.64
N THR A 40 -4.60 -7.05 2.12
CA THR A 40 -5.03 -7.17 0.73
C THR A 40 -4.59 -5.92 -0.02
N ALA A 41 -3.74 -6.10 -1.02
CA ALA A 41 -3.24 -5.02 -1.89
C ALA A 41 -3.90 -5.13 -3.27
N THR A 42 -4.11 -4.01 -3.95
CA THR A 42 -4.64 -4.00 -5.33
C THR A 42 -3.59 -4.51 -6.31
N THR A 43 -2.50 -3.79 -6.46
CA THR A 43 -1.46 -4.04 -7.46
C THR A 43 -0.31 -4.88 -6.91
N GLY A 44 0.46 -5.46 -7.83
CA GLY A 44 1.68 -6.22 -7.50
C GLY A 44 2.73 -5.36 -6.80
N MET A 45 2.88 -4.09 -7.20
CA MET A 45 3.86 -3.14 -6.65
C MET A 45 3.58 -2.83 -5.17
N ILE A 46 2.33 -2.50 -4.85
CA ILE A 46 1.88 -2.26 -3.47
C ILE A 46 2.03 -3.54 -2.64
N GLY A 47 1.63 -4.69 -3.21
CA GLY A 47 1.74 -5.98 -2.54
C GLY A 47 3.19 -6.40 -2.28
N ASP A 48 4.13 -6.09 -3.19
CA ASP A 48 5.56 -6.37 -2.98
C ASP A 48 6.12 -5.51 -1.84
N ALA A 49 5.84 -4.20 -1.85
CA ALA A 49 6.24 -3.31 -0.76
C ALA A 49 5.71 -3.82 0.60
N ALA A 50 4.42 -4.19 0.66
CA ALA A 50 3.81 -4.72 1.88
C ALA A 50 4.47 -6.03 2.34
N ARG A 51 4.84 -6.95 1.41
CA ARG A 51 5.57 -8.20 1.75
C ARG A 51 6.97 -7.89 2.27
N ARG A 52 7.69 -6.97 1.63
CA ARG A 52 9.04 -6.56 2.04
C ARG A 52 9.04 -5.96 3.45
N ILE A 53 8.06 -5.09 3.74
CA ILE A 53 7.90 -4.44 5.04
C ILE A 53 7.44 -5.45 6.10
N GLY A 54 6.40 -6.21 5.80
CA GLY A 54 5.77 -7.13 6.75
C GLY A 54 6.62 -8.34 7.11
N GLY A 55 7.35 -8.90 6.15
CA GLY A 55 8.10 -10.14 6.34
C GLY A 55 7.20 -11.24 6.89
N LYS A 56 7.63 -11.90 7.97
CA LYS A 56 6.85 -12.95 8.66
C LYS A 56 5.63 -12.41 9.42
N ASN A 57 5.57 -11.10 9.65
CA ASN A 57 4.52 -10.44 10.43
C ASN A 57 3.31 -10.01 9.57
N ALA A 58 3.32 -10.31 8.27
CA ALA A 58 2.18 -10.04 7.40
C ALA A 58 1.91 -11.18 6.42
N ARG A 59 0.64 -11.36 6.08
CA ARG A 59 0.15 -12.21 4.99
C ARG A 59 -0.43 -11.31 3.92
N VAL A 60 0.23 -11.21 2.78
CA VAL A 60 -0.14 -10.25 1.74
C VAL A 60 -0.71 -10.96 0.52
N LYS A 61 -1.95 -10.61 0.16
CA LYS A 61 -2.60 -10.99 -1.09
C LYS A 61 -2.65 -9.78 -2.02
N SER A 62 -2.22 -9.93 -3.27
CA SER A 62 -2.49 -8.96 -4.33
C SER A 62 -3.71 -9.40 -5.14
N LEU A 63 -4.60 -8.45 -5.49
CA LEU A 63 -5.79 -8.73 -6.31
C LEU A 63 -5.41 -8.91 -7.77
N MET A 64 -4.55 -8.01 -8.26
CA MET A 64 -4.09 -8.01 -9.64
C MET A 64 -2.80 -8.80 -9.77
N GLY A 65 -2.81 -9.78 -10.67
CA GLY A 65 -1.63 -10.56 -11.04
C GLY A 65 -0.78 -9.86 -12.11
N PRO A 66 0.34 -10.48 -12.50
CA PRO A 66 1.16 -9.96 -13.59
C PRO A 66 0.36 -9.78 -14.88
N GLY A 67 0.57 -8.66 -15.58
CA GLY A 67 -0.09 -8.34 -16.85
C GLY A 67 -1.53 -7.82 -16.72
N VAL A 68 -2.06 -7.69 -15.52
CA VAL A 68 -3.38 -7.07 -15.31
C VAL A 68 -3.22 -5.55 -15.31
N ASP A 69 -4.01 -4.88 -16.15
CA ASP A 69 -4.03 -3.42 -16.25
C ASP A 69 -4.84 -2.82 -15.09
N PRO A 70 -4.23 -2.02 -14.20
CA PRO A 70 -4.94 -1.42 -13.06
C PRO A 70 -5.94 -0.33 -13.44
N HIS A 71 -5.75 0.37 -14.56
CA HIS A 71 -6.66 1.43 -15.00
C HIS A 71 -8.04 0.88 -15.36
N ALA A 72 -8.07 -0.27 -16.03
CA ALA A 72 -9.30 -0.90 -16.50
C ALA A 72 -9.84 -1.98 -15.52
N TYR A 73 -9.12 -2.25 -14.42
CA TYR A 73 -9.49 -3.33 -13.51
C TYR A 73 -10.79 -3.04 -12.76
N ARG A 74 -11.66 -4.05 -12.72
CA ARG A 74 -12.89 -4.05 -11.93
C ARG A 74 -12.88 -5.22 -10.96
N GLN A 75 -13.23 -4.95 -9.71
CA GLN A 75 -13.24 -5.96 -8.65
C GLN A 75 -14.25 -7.07 -8.94
N THR A 76 -13.83 -8.31 -8.66
CA THR A 76 -14.68 -9.48 -8.68
C THR A 76 -15.32 -9.75 -7.32
N ARG A 77 -16.27 -10.69 -7.24
CA ARG A 77 -16.84 -11.11 -5.96
C ARG A 77 -15.80 -11.71 -5.02
N THR A 78 -14.82 -12.41 -5.55
CA THR A 78 -13.71 -12.98 -4.77
C THR A 78 -12.79 -11.91 -4.22
N ASP A 79 -12.65 -10.78 -4.91
CA ASP A 79 -11.85 -9.65 -4.44
C ASP A 79 -12.56 -8.93 -3.29
N ILE A 80 -13.87 -8.69 -3.41
CA ILE A 80 -14.67 -8.13 -2.32
C ILE A 80 -14.56 -9.00 -1.07
N LEU A 81 -14.62 -10.34 -1.21
CA LEU A 81 -14.43 -11.25 -0.09
C LEU A 81 -13.04 -11.17 0.52
N ALA A 82 -11.98 -11.01 -0.31
CA ALA A 82 -10.62 -10.82 0.18
C ALA A 82 -10.47 -9.49 0.92
N LEU A 83 -11.00 -8.41 0.35
CA LEU A 83 -11.01 -7.07 0.95
C LEU A 83 -11.74 -7.05 2.30
N SER A 84 -12.90 -7.72 2.39
CA SER A 84 -13.71 -7.76 3.63
C SER A 84 -13.04 -8.53 4.78
N ARG A 85 -12.09 -9.41 4.48
CA ARG A 85 -11.35 -10.23 5.47
C ARG A 85 -9.98 -9.65 5.82
N ALA A 86 -9.56 -8.60 5.16
CA ALA A 86 -8.28 -7.97 5.41
C ALA A 86 -8.31 -7.12 6.68
N ASP A 87 -7.22 -7.15 7.44
CA ASP A 87 -6.96 -6.21 8.53
C ASP A 87 -6.54 -4.85 7.97
N LEU A 88 -5.87 -4.85 6.79
CA LEU A 88 -5.42 -3.67 6.08
C LEU A 88 -5.64 -3.84 4.57
N VAL A 89 -6.32 -2.88 3.97
CA VAL A 89 -6.46 -2.76 2.52
C VAL A 89 -5.51 -1.69 2.01
N LEU A 90 -4.70 -2.06 1.02
CA LEU A 90 -3.76 -1.15 0.36
C LEU A 90 -4.15 -1.00 -1.12
N TRP A 91 -4.36 0.20 -1.56
CA TRP A 91 -4.52 0.53 -2.97
C TRP A 91 -3.57 1.64 -3.35
N HIS A 92 -3.34 1.84 -4.65
CA HIS A 92 -2.39 2.84 -5.10
C HIS A 92 -2.91 4.25 -4.84
N GLY A 93 -4.10 4.54 -5.30
CA GLY A 93 -4.65 5.89 -5.30
C GLY A 93 -4.20 6.70 -6.52
N LEU A 94 -4.30 8.03 -6.44
CA LEU A 94 -3.96 8.97 -7.51
C LEU A 94 -4.69 8.66 -8.84
N TYR A 95 -5.88 8.06 -8.76
CA TYR A 95 -6.67 7.68 -9.93
C TYR A 95 -6.14 6.49 -10.75
N LEU A 96 -5.16 5.72 -10.24
CA LEU A 96 -4.69 4.50 -10.92
C LEU A 96 -5.81 3.48 -11.06
N GLU A 97 -6.48 3.14 -9.95
CA GLU A 97 -7.63 2.25 -9.92
C GLU A 97 -8.93 3.04 -10.06
N ALA A 98 -9.06 3.82 -11.13
CA ALA A 98 -10.18 4.76 -11.34
C ALA A 98 -11.55 4.10 -11.18
N GLN A 99 -11.72 2.87 -11.69
CA GLN A 99 -12.97 2.10 -11.62
C GLN A 99 -13.34 1.66 -10.20
N MET A 100 -12.37 1.66 -9.26
CA MET A 100 -12.55 1.23 -7.89
C MET A 100 -12.43 2.38 -6.87
N GLU A 101 -12.11 3.59 -7.28
CA GLU A 101 -11.87 4.73 -6.36
C GLU A 101 -13.06 4.96 -5.43
N GLY A 102 -14.26 5.06 -5.97
CA GLY A 102 -15.49 5.26 -5.18
C GLY A 102 -15.73 4.14 -4.17
N PHE A 103 -15.43 2.89 -4.55
CA PHE A 103 -15.54 1.75 -3.65
C PHE A 103 -14.53 1.87 -2.48
N PHE A 104 -13.25 2.18 -2.74
CA PHE A 104 -12.25 2.29 -1.68
C PHE A 104 -12.51 3.47 -0.76
N ARG A 105 -12.97 4.62 -1.29
CA ARG A 105 -13.33 5.79 -0.48
C ARG A 105 -14.46 5.46 0.49
N GLY A 106 -15.54 4.80 0.03
CA GLY A 106 -16.63 4.34 0.91
C GLY A 106 -16.19 3.25 1.88
N PHE A 107 -15.33 2.31 1.42
CA PHE A 107 -14.85 1.22 2.27
C PHE A 107 -13.95 1.69 3.42
N ALA A 108 -13.28 2.83 3.24
CA ALA A 108 -12.43 3.47 4.24
C ALA A 108 -13.21 4.08 5.42
N GLU A 109 -14.53 4.25 5.32
CA GLU A 109 -15.35 4.77 6.41
C GLU A 109 -15.39 3.81 7.61
N ASP A 110 -15.33 2.48 7.35
CA ASP A 110 -15.46 1.43 8.37
C ASP A 110 -14.24 0.51 8.46
N ARG A 111 -13.21 0.70 7.65
CA ARG A 111 -12.07 -0.21 7.51
C ARG A 111 -10.74 0.54 7.41
N PHE A 112 -9.67 -0.14 7.75
CA PHE A 112 -8.32 0.39 7.51
C PHE A 112 -7.97 0.25 6.03
N VAL A 113 -8.07 1.35 5.30
CA VAL A 113 -7.77 1.45 3.87
C VAL A 113 -6.78 2.58 3.66
N LEU A 114 -5.71 2.31 2.93
CA LEU A 114 -4.68 3.29 2.61
C LEU A 114 -4.52 3.43 1.09
N ALA A 115 -4.64 4.66 0.58
CA ALA A 115 -4.18 5.06 -0.75
C ALA A 115 -2.68 5.39 -0.66
N ALA A 116 -1.82 4.43 -0.95
CA ALA A 116 -0.40 4.53 -0.58
C ALA A 116 0.34 5.65 -1.33
N ALA A 117 0.03 5.87 -2.61
CA ALA A 117 0.67 6.90 -3.41
C ALA A 117 0.20 8.32 -3.08
N GLU A 118 -0.94 8.48 -2.42
CA GLU A 118 -1.43 9.79 -1.95
C GLU A 118 -0.59 10.34 -0.78
N ALA A 119 0.35 9.56 -0.25
CA ALA A 119 1.34 10.03 0.72
C ALA A 119 2.46 10.89 0.08
N VAL A 120 2.57 10.92 -1.23
CA VAL A 120 3.53 11.80 -1.93
C VAL A 120 3.04 13.25 -1.78
N PRO A 121 3.91 14.19 -1.35
CA PRO A 121 3.58 15.61 -1.32
C PRO A 121 3.06 16.11 -2.66
N THR A 122 2.01 16.92 -2.65
CA THR A 122 1.30 17.36 -3.86
C THR A 122 2.20 18.16 -4.81
N ASP A 123 3.17 18.90 -4.29
CA ASP A 123 4.16 19.66 -5.05
C ASP A 123 5.17 18.79 -5.81
N LEU A 124 5.25 17.50 -5.45
CA LEU A 124 6.06 16.49 -6.14
C LEU A 124 5.25 15.68 -7.17
N LEU A 125 3.94 15.89 -7.26
CA LEU A 125 3.07 15.18 -8.19
C LEU A 125 2.95 15.93 -9.52
N ILE A 126 2.88 15.15 -10.60
CA ILE A 126 2.59 15.64 -11.95
C ILE A 126 1.06 15.71 -12.10
N ALA A 127 0.52 16.84 -12.56
CA ALA A 127 -0.90 16.96 -12.85
C ALA A 127 -1.28 15.99 -13.99
N HIS A 128 -2.50 15.45 -13.94
CA HIS A 128 -3.04 14.63 -15.01
C HIS A 128 -3.56 15.53 -16.15
N ASP A 129 -3.14 15.28 -17.37
CA ASP A 129 -3.48 16.13 -18.52
C ASP A 129 -4.98 16.08 -18.87
N ASP A 130 -5.59 14.89 -18.78
CA ASP A 130 -6.97 14.65 -19.22
C ASP A 130 -8.01 14.87 -18.11
N TYR A 131 -7.62 14.80 -16.82
CA TYR A 131 -8.55 14.87 -15.69
C TYR A 131 -8.17 15.99 -14.73
N SER A 132 -8.94 17.08 -14.74
CA SER A 132 -8.72 18.22 -13.84
C SER A 132 -8.76 17.78 -12.37
N GLY A 133 -7.78 18.24 -11.60
CA GLY A 133 -7.65 17.93 -10.18
C GLY A 133 -7.18 16.52 -9.87
N LYS A 134 -6.77 15.75 -10.88
CA LYS A 134 -6.11 14.45 -10.70
C LYS A 134 -4.62 14.56 -11.01
N PHE A 135 -3.86 13.53 -10.61
CA PHE A 135 -2.42 13.46 -10.81
C PHE A 135 -2.05 12.20 -11.58
N ASP A 136 -0.90 12.25 -12.25
CA ASP A 136 -0.27 11.07 -12.83
C ASP A 136 0.02 10.05 -11.72
N PRO A 137 -0.53 8.83 -11.80
CA PRO A 137 -0.38 7.84 -10.73
C PRO A 137 0.96 7.10 -10.75
N HIS A 138 1.76 7.18 -11.81
CA HIS A 138 2.89 6.30 -12.09
C HIS A 138 4.15 6.63 -11.26
N ILE A 139 3.98 6.97 -9.97
CA ILE A 139 5.05 7.41 -9.06
C ILE A 139 6.14 6.37 -8.84
N TRP A 140 5.86 5.08 -9.03
CA TRP A 140 6.86 4.00 -8.88
C TRP A 140 7.96 4.03 -9.93
N MET A 141 7.79 4.81 -10.98
CA MET A 141 8.81 5.04 -12.00
C MET A 141 9.92 5.98 -11.52
N ASP A 142 9.73 6.63 -10.36
CA ASP A 142 10.75 7.37 -9.63
C ASP A 142 10.95 6.77 -8.23
N PRO A 143 12.09 6.12 -7.97
CA PRO A 143 12.39 5.53 -6.68
C PRO A 143 12.31 6.52 -5.51
N GLU A 144 12.62 7.81 -5.72
CA GLU A 144 12.56 8.82 -4.66
C GLU A 144 11.12 9.14 -4.24
N ARG A 145 10.17 9.13 -5.20
CA ARG A 145 8.74 9.28 -4.92
C ARG A 145 8.14 8.01 -4.32
N TRP A 146 8.59 6.84 -4.78
CA TRP A 146 8.14 5.57 -4.24
C TRP A 146 8.41 5.40 -2.73
N VAL A 147 9.46 6.02 -2.20
CA VAL A 147 9.78 6.04 -0.76
C VAL A 147 8.62 6.52 0.10
N TYR A 148 7.84 7.50 -0.37
CA TYR A 148 6.68 8.01 0.38
C TYR A 148 5.60 6.93 0.55
N ALA A 149 5.26 6.22 -0.51
CA ALA A 149 4.31 5.11 -0.47
C ALA A 149 4.81 3.98 0.46
N VAL A 150 6.09 3.62 0.38
CA VAL A 150 6.72 2.61 1.26
C VAL A 150 6.60 2.98 2.73
N ARG A 151 6.88 4.25 3.07
CA ARG A 151 6.75 4.74 4.46
C ARG A 151 5.30 4.76 4.93
N ALA A 152 4.37 5.17 4.09
CA ALA A 152 2.95 5.16 4.42
C ALA A 152 2.42 3.75 4.69
N ILE A 153 2.82 2.77 3.87
CA ILE A 153 2.47 1.35 4.08
C ILE A 153 3.02 0.86 5.43
N ARG A 154 4.28 1.16 5.76
CA ARG A 154 4.87 0.83 7.07
C ARG A 154 4.04 1.41 8.21
N ASP A 155 3.72 2.69 8.14
CA ASP A 155 3.04 3.38 9.23
C ASP A 155 1.60 2.86 9.41
N ALA A 156 0.91 2.53 8.31
CA ALA A 156 -0.38 1.87 8.36
C ALA A 156 -0.29 0.49 9.03
N MET A 157 0.72 -0.32 8.70
CA MET A 157 0.93 -1.63 9.35
C MET A 157 1.27 -1.50 10.84
N ILE A 158 2.06 -0.51 11.24
CA ILE A 158 2.36 -0.21 12.65
C ILE A 158 1.10 0.21 13.39
N ASN A 159 0.22 0.96 12.74
CA ASN A 159 -1.05 1.40 13.32
C ASN A 159 -1.99 0.22 13.62
N ILE A 160 -2.00 -0.80 12.75
CA ILE A 160 -2.77 -2.04 12.94
C ILE A 160 -2.19 -2.88 14.07
N GLU A 161 -0.86 -3.08 14.07
CA GLU A 161 -0.19 -3.95 15.03
C GLU A 161 1.11 -3.29 15.55
N PRO A 162 0.99 -2.42 16.58
CA PRO A 162 2.14 -1.68 17.13
C PRO A 162 3.26 -2.57 17.69
N GLU A 163 2.93 -3.80 18.10
CA GLU A 163 3.92 -4.75 18.63
C GLU A 163 4.97 -5.15 17.58
N PHE A 164 4.62 -5.07 16.29
CA PHE A 164 5.55 -5.35 15.19
C PHE A 164 6.40 -4.14 14.79
N SER A 165 6.25 -2.97 15.43
CA SER A 165 6.86 -1.70 14.97
C SER A 165 8.36 -1.79 14.73
N THR A 166 9.11 -2.43 15.62
CA THR A 166 10.57 -2.59 15.47
C THR A 166 10.92 -3.42 14.23
N ALA A 167 10.24 -4.54 14.04
CA ALA A 167 10.49 -5.41 12.88
C ALA A 167 10.10 -4.72 11.56
N LEU A 168 8.93 -4.06 11.54
CA LEU A 168 8.44 -3.33 10.37
C LEU A 168 9.39 -2.18 9.99
N ARG A 169 9.89 -1.41 10.95
CA ARG A 169 10.89 -0.36 10.70
C ARG A 169 12.19 -0.93 10.17
N THR A 170 12.74 -1.96 10.79
CA THR A 170 13.98 -2.60 10.35
C THR A 170 13.88 -3.13 8.91
N ASN A 171 12.74 -3.78 8.58
CA ASN A 171 12.51 -4.28 7.22
C ASN A 171 12.36 -3.11 6.22
N THR A 172 11.66 -2.05 6.62
CA THR A 172 11.52 -0.84 5.81
C THR A 172 12.86 -0.20 5.51
N ASP A 173 13.72 -0.01 6.52
CA ASP A 173 15.03 0.60 6.34
C ASP A 173 15.90 -0.20 5.37
N ARG A 174 15.84 -1.54 5.45
CA ARG A 174 16.52 -2.41 4.47
C ARG A 174 15.96 -2.21 3.06
N TYR A 175 14.64 -2.20 2.90
CA TYR A 175 14.00 -2.01 1.60
C TYR A 175 14.30 -0.62 1.01
N LEU A 176 14.28 0.43 1.83
CA LEU A 176 14.66 1.78 1.40
C LEU A 176 16.13 1.86 0.98
N ALA A 177 17.03 1.14 1.62
CA ALA A 177 18.43 1.05 1.21
C ALA A 177 18.57 0.37 -0.16
N GLU A 178 17.82 -0.71 -0.43
CA GLU A 178 17.76 -1.36 -1.75
C GLU A 178 17.23 -0.40 -2.82
N ILE A 179 16.15 0.34 -2.54
CA ILE A 179 15.58 1.36 -3.44
C ILE A 179 16.63 2.44 -3.77
N ALA A 180 17.37 2.92 -2.77
CA ALA A 180 18.43 3.92 -2.97
C ALA A 180 19.56 3.38 -3.85
N GLN A 181 19.95 2.10 -3.70
CA GLN A 181 20.94 1.46 -4.57
C GLN A 181 20.46 1.37 -6.01
N VAL A 182 19.20 0.96 -6.23
CA VAL A 182 18.58 0.92 -7.57
C VAL A 182 18.53 2.32 -8.19
N SER A 183 18.12 3.33 -7.42
CA SER A 183 18.10 4.73 -7.87
C SER A 183 19.48 5.19 -8.33
N SER A 184 20.51 4.95 -7.52
CA SER A 184 21.89 5.32 -7.83
C SER A 184 22.40 4.59 -9.07
N TYR A 185 22.16 3.29 -9.18
CA TYR A 185 22.52 2.49 -10.35
C TYR A 185 21.83 3.00 -11.62
N ALA A 186 20.51 3.25 -11.55
CA ALA A 186 19.75 3.76 -12.69
C ALA A 186 20.28 5.13 -13.14
N LYS A 187 20.52 6.05 -12.22
CA LYS A 187 21.12 7.36 -12.52
C LYS A 187 22.46 7.21 -13.25
N HIS A 188 23.33 6.32 -12.77
CA HIS A 188 24.64 6.08 -13.39
C HIS A 188 24.50 5.50 -14.80
N VAL A 189 23.69 4.45 -14.98
CA VAL A 189 23.54 3.78 -16.27
C VAL A 189 22.84 4.69 -17.28
N LEU A 190 21.73 5.34 -16.89
CA LEU A 190 20.97 6.19 -17.79
C LEU A 190 21.71 7.48 -18.19
N ALA A 191 22.64 7.96 -17.33
CA ALA A 191 23.51 9.08 -17.68
C ALA A 191 24.44 8.77 -18.86
N THR A 192 24.70 7.50 -19.18
CA THR A 192 25.53 7.11 -20.34
C THR A 192 24.81 7.32 -21.68
N VAL A 193 23.48 7.47 -21.68
CA VAL A 193 22.71 7.79 -22.88
C VAL A 193 22.96 9.27 -23.23
N PRO A 194 23.43 9.59 -24.46
CA PRO A 194 23.59 10.98 -24.89
C PRO A 194 22.29 11.78 -24.79
N ALA A 195 22.38 13.05 -24.42
CA ALA A 195 21.18 13.88 -24.16
C ALA A 195 20.23 13.94 -25.36
N GLU A 196 20.80 14.01 -26.58
CA GLU A 196 20.05 14.02 -27.83
C GLU A 196 19.31 12.71 -28.15
N GLN A 197 19.66 11.62 -27.47
CA GLN A 197 19.02 10.29 -27.62
C GLN A 197 18.07 9.98 -26.45
N ARG A 198 17.89 10.88 -25.47
CA ARG A 198 17.02 10.66 -24.33
C ARG A 198 15.55 10.94 -24.68
N LEU A 199 15.03 10.24 -25.66
CA LEU A 199 13.62 10.18 -26.03
C LEU A 199 13.10 8.77 -25.80
N LEU A 200 12.07 8.65 -24.96
CA LEU A 200 11.41 7.38 -24.66
C LEU A 200 9.96 7.42 -25.20
N VAL A 201 9.67 6.53 -26.12
CA VAL A 201 8.32 6.36 -26.67
C VAL A 201 7.70 5.10 -26.10
N THR A 202 6.50 5.21 -25.55
CA THR A 202 5.82 4.15 -24.83
C THR A 202 4.38 3.94 -25.31
N ALA A 203 3.80 2.77 -25.04
CA ALA A 203 2.44 2.46 -25.44
C ALA A 203 1.40 3.37 -24.79
N HIS A 204 1.58 3.69 -23.50
CA HIS A 204 0.81 4.71 -22.80
C HIS A 204 1.75 5.57 -21.94
N ASP A 205 1.26 6.70 -21.46
CA ASP A 205 2.06 7.72 -20.80
C ASP A 205 2.27 7.42 -19.31
N ALA A 206 3.05 6.38 -19.03
CA ALA A 206 3.33 5.87 -17.68
C ALA A 206 4.73 6.24 -17.17
N PHE A 207 5.53 6.98 -17.94
CA PHE A 207 6.96 7.17 -17.64
C PHE A 207 7.35 8.62 -17.35
N ASN A 208 6.37 9.52 -17.09
CA ASN A 208 6.66 10.93 -16.85
C ASN A 208 7.57 11.14 -15.64
N TYR A 209 7.35 10.42 -14.54
CA TYR A 209 8.24 10.47 -13.37
C TYR A 209 9.63 9.92 -13.66
N PHE A 210 9.73 8.89 -14.51
CA PHE A 210 11.03 8.42 -15.00
C PHE A 210 11.73 9.52 -15.82
N GLY A 211 11.01 10.19 -16.69
CA GLY A 211 11.53 11.31 -17.48
C GLY A 211 12.10 12.39 -16.58
N LEU A 212 11.35 12.80 -15.54
CA LEU A 212 11.82 13.77 -14.55
C LEU A 212 13.05 13.29 -13.77
N ALA A 213 13.05 12.03 -13.32
CA ALA A 213 14.13 11.48 -12.49
C ALA A 213 15.45 11.33 -13.24
N TYR A 214 15.40 11.04 -14.55
CA TYR A 214 16.57 10.63 -15.34
C TYR A 214 16.88 11.53 -16.55
N GLY A 215 16.08 12.57 -16.75
CA GLY A 215 16.29 13.55 -17.83
C GLY A 215 15.94 13.01 -19.21
N PHE A 216 14.87 12.21 -19.31
CA PHE A 216 14.33 11.74 -20.59
C PHE A 216 13.09 12.54 -20.97
N GLU A 217 12.97 12.85 -22.25
CA GLU A 217 11.70 13.26 -22.85
C GLU A 217 10.84 12.00 -23.03
N VAL A 218 9.59 12.03 -22.53
CA VAL A 218 8.68 10.87 -22.60
C VAL A 218 7.51 11.25 -23.49
N VAL A 219 7.14 10.34 -24.40
CA VAL A 219 5.98 10.47 -25.27
C VAL A 219 5.20 9.16 -25.26
N GLY A 220 4.04 9.17 -24.64
CA GLY A 220 3.09 8.04 -24.68
C GLY A 220 2.22 8.11 -25.95
N ILE A 221 1.95 6.97 -26.57
CA ILE A 221 0.99 6.85 -27.69
C ILE A 221 -0.42 7.09 -27.16
N GLN A 222 -0.82 6.39 -26.10
CA GLN A 222 -2.04 6.70 -25.32
C GLN A 222 -1.74 7.73 -24.24
N GLY A 223 -2.79 8.31 -23.64
CA GLY A 223 -2.67 9.19 -22.49
C GLY A 223 -2.19 8.47 -21.23
N ILE A 224 -2.26 9.16 -20.09
CA ILE A 224 -1.86 8.63 -18.77
C ILE A 224 -2.72 7.42 -18.37
N SER A 225 -4.00 7.40 -18.74
CA SER A 225 -4.89 6.24 -18.56
C SER A 225 -5.01 5.44 -19.86
N THR A 226 -5.02 4.12 -19.75
CA THR A 226 -5.23 3.18 -20.87
C THR A 226 -6.70 3.07 -21.27
N GLU A 227 -7.63 3.67 -20.54
CA GLU A 227 -9.07 3.64 -20.86
C GLU A 227 -9.44 4.49 -22.09
N SER A 228 -8.59 5.43 -22.49
CA SER A 228 -8.79 6.26 -23.69
C SER A 228 -7.90 5.75 -24.83
N GLU A 229 -8.48 5.65 -26.04
CA GLU A 229 -7.72 5.36 -27.26
C GLU A 229 -6.87 6.55 -27.70
N ALA A 230 -5.74 6.27 -28.34
CA ALA A 230 -4.92 7.29 -28.94
C ALA A 230 -5.66 7.97 -30.11
N GLY A 231 -5.91 9.25 -30.03
CA GLY A 231 -6.51 10.02 -31.14
C GLY A 231 -5.56 10.07 -32.35
N LEU A 232 -6.12 10.07 -33.56
CA LEU A 232 -5.35 10.11 -34.80
C LEU A 232 -4.38 11.30 -34.86
N ASN A 233 -4.75 12.46 -34.30
CA ASN A 233 -3.89 13.64 -34.24
C ASN A 233 -2.63 13.39 -33.40
N ARG A 234 -2.76 12.68 -32.27
CA ARG A 234 -1.62 12.34 -31.41
C ARG A 234 -0.66 11.37 -32.11
N ILE A 235 -1.21 10.37 -32.80
CA ILE A 235 -0.41 9.43 -33.62
C ILE A 235 0.34 10.18 -34.72
N SER A 236 -0.33 11.07 -35.46
CA SER A 236 0.31 11.87 -36.51
C SER A 236 1.43 12.76 -35.96
N ALA A 237 1.17 13.49 -34.86
CA ALA A 237 2.18 14.33 -34.22
C ALA A 237 3.40 13.51 -33.73
N LEU A 238 3.16 12.30 -33.21
CA LEU A 238 4.25 11.40 -32.80
C LEU A 238 5.09 10.96 -34.01
N VAL A 239 4.46 10.59 -35.12
CA VAL A 239 5.18 10.21 -36.36
C VAL A 239 6.05 11.37 -36.83
N ASP A 240 5.51 12.58 -36.85
CA ASP A 240 6.24 13.77 -37.26
C ASP A 240 7.45 14.05 -36.33
N LEU A 241 7.26 13.91 -35.02
CA LEU A 241 8.33 14.03 -34.02
C LEU A 241 9.44 13.02 -34.27
N LEU A 242 9.11 11.72 -34.47
CA LEU A 242 10.07 10.63 -34.70
C LEU A 242 10.88 10.86 -35.98
N VAL A 243 10.22 11.33 -37.04
CA VAL A 243 10.89 11.66 -38.32
C VAL A 243 11.84 12.86 -38.14
N GLN A 244 11.39 13.95 -37.50
CA GLN A 244 12.20 15.13 -37.23
C GLN A 244 13.44 14.83 -36.40
N ARG A 245 13.27 14.03 -35.35
CA ARG A 245 14.34 13.63 -34.41
C ARG A 245 15.22 12.49 -34.95
N LYS A 246 14.91 11.94 -36.11
CA LYS A 246 15.63 10.78 -36.74
C LYS A 246 15.80 9.63 -35.74
N VAL A 247 14.74 9.35 -34.96
CA VAL A 247 14.77 8.28 -33.94
C VAL A 247 14.94 6.95 -34.67
N ARG A 248 15.92 6.17 -34.20
CA ARG A 248 16.13 4.80 -34.68
C ARG A 248 15.54 3.84 -33.66
N ALA A 249 14.70 2.92 -34.12
CA ALA A 249 14.13 1.85 -33.31
C ALA A 249 15.19 0.77 -33.03
#